data_0f25825a7df2493659055ac7ebdb8eea
#
_entry.id   0f25825a7df2493659055ac7ebdb8eea
#
_cell.length_a   1.000
_cell.length_b   1.000
_cell.length_c   1.000
_cell.angle_alpha   90.00
_cell.angle_beta   90.00
_cell.angle_gamma   90.00
#
_symmetry.space_group_name_H-M   'P 1'
#
loop_
_entity.id
_entity.type
_entity.pdbx_description
1 polymer ?
#
loop_
_entity_poly.entity_id
_entity_poly.type
_entity_poly.pdbx_seq_one_letter_code
_entity_poly.pdbx_strand_id
1 'polypeptide(L)'
;MQESLWIAKTGLDAQQTRMATISNNLANVSTAGYKRGRAVFEDLLYQNLRQVGAQTSQDTESPSGLMQGTGVRVVATEKLFTQGNLETTENALDVAIEGKGFLQVLMPDGTISYTRDGSMALDSDGQLVTSNGYPIEPSITIPQDAQTITIGTDGIVSVLAPGDTTPSQVGTLQLADFVNPAGLQAIGKNLYLESGSSGNPQTGNPGLNGLGSIMQGYVESSNVNVVEELVSMIETQR
;
A
#
# COMPACT_ATOMS: atom_id res chain seq x y z
N MET A 1 -1.78 -40.03 -14.57
CA MET A 1 -0.67 -39.21 -15.08
C MET A 1 -1.11 -37.78 -15.48
N GLN A 2 -2.28 -37.58 -16.12
CA GLN A 2 -2.74 -36.23 -16.47
C GLN A 2 -3.01 -35.34 -15.23
N GLU A 3 -3.60 -35.89 -14.19
CA GLU A 3 -3.88 -35.16 -12.96
C GLU A 3 -2.63 -34.68 -12.21
N SER A 4 -1.62 -35.53 -12.12
CA SER A 4 -0.34 -35.17 -11.49
C SER A 4 0.40 -34.07 -12.24
N LEU A 5 0.31 -34.06 -13.58
CA LEU A 5 0.87 -33.00 -14.40
C LEU A 5 0.10 -31.68 -14.23
N TRP A 6 -1.21 -31.76 -14.07
CA TRP A 6 -2.05 -30.59 -13.78
C TRP A 6 -1.72 -29.97 -12.44
N ILE A 7 -1.61 -30.80 -11.38
CA ILE A 7 -1.22 -30.35 -10.04
C ILE A 7 0.17 -29.67 -10.08
N ALA A 8 1.13 -30.32 -10.76
CA ALA A 8 2.47 -29.75 -10.93
C ALA A 8 2.44 -28.41 -11.67
N LYS A 9 1.63 -28.28 -12.72
CA LYS A 9 1.45 -27.02 -13.44
C LYS A 9 0.90 -25.92 -12.54
N THR A 10 -0.17 -26.19 -11.79
CA THR A 10 -0.76 -25.19 -10.88
C THR A 10 0.23 -24.75 -9.81
N GLY A 11 1.05 -25.67 -9.29
CA GLY A 11 2.13 -25.36 -8.36
C GLY A 11 3.20 -24.45 -8.98
N LEU A 12 3.62 -24.72 -10.21
CA LEU A 12 4.60 -23.88 -10.92
C LEU A 12 4.04 -22.49 -11.21
N ASP A 13 2.78 -22.38 -11.66
CA ASP A 13 2.12 -21.10 -11.90
C ASP A 13 2.03 -20.26 -10.60
N ALA A 14 1.74 -20.91 -9.48
CA ALA A 14 1.71 -20.27 -8.16
C ALA A 14 3.11 -19.78 -7.73
N GLN A 15 4.16 -20.60 -7.90
CA GLN A 15 5.54 -20.21 -7.60
C GLN A 15 6.02 -19.08 -8.50
N GLN A 16 5.66 -19.10 -9.78
CA GLN A 16 5.97 -18.00 -10.70
C GLN A 16 5.33 -16.67 -10.27
N THR A 17 4.07 -16.71 -9.86
CA THR A 17 3.37 -15.51 -9.35
C THR A 17 4.01 -15.00 -8.05
N ARG A 18 4.38 -15.90 -7.14
CA ARG A 18 5.10 -15.54 -5.90
C ARG A 18 6.43 -14.88 -6.23
N MET A 19 7.21 -15.46 -7.15
CA MET A 19 8.49 -14.89 -7.57
C MET A 19 8.34 -13.52 -8.21
N ALA A 20 7.34 -13.32 -9.07
CA ALA A 20 7.05 -12.03 -9.68
C ALA A 20 6.72 -10.96 -8.62
N THR A 21 5.94 -11.34 -7.59
CA THR A 21 5.59 -10.45 -6.48
C THR A 21 6.83 -10.07 -5.65
N ILE A 22 7.69 -11.04 -5.30
CA ILE A 22 8.93 -10.81 -4.56
C ILE A 22 9.87 -9.91 -5.37
N SER A 23 10.03 -10.18 -6.68
CA SER A 23 10.88 -9.36 -7.56
C SER A 23 10.38 -7.92 -7.66
N ASN A 24 9.06 -7.73 -7.71
CA ASN A 24 8.45 -6.40 -7.71
C ASN A 24 8.69 -5.67 -6.37
N ASN A 25 8.55 -6.35 -5.23
CA ASN A 25 8.86 -5.80 -3.92
C ASN A 25 10.33 -5.35 -3.85
N LEU A 26 11.25 -6.21 -4.27
CA LEU A 26 12.68 -5.92 -4.25
C LEU A 26 13.05 -4.74 -5.16
N ALA A 27 12.46 -4.67 -6.36
CA ALA A 27 12.67 -3.55 -7.29
C ALA A 27 12.20 -2.21 -6.71
N ASN A 28 11.20 -2.21 -5.81
CA ASN A 28 10.62 -1.02 -5.21
C ASN A 28 11.04 -0.78 -3.75
N VAL A 29 12.13 -1.40 -3.29
CA VAL A 29 12.61 -1.23 -1.92
C VAL A 29 13.04 0.20 -1.61
N SER A 30 13.57 0.93 -2.59
CA SER A 30 14.00 2.34 -2.46
C SER A 30 12.93 3.33 -2.90
N THR A 31 11.70 2.88 -3.19
CA THR A 31 10.61 3.76 -3.61
C THR A 31 9.88 4.29 -2.38
N ALA A 32 9.84 5.62 -2.21
CA ALA A 32 9.13 6.26 -1.12
C ALA A 32 7.62 5.92 -1.14
N GLY A 33 7.04 5.63 0.02
CA GLY A 33 5.62 5.32 0.14
C GLY A 33 5.18 3.98 -0.48
N TYR A 34 6.12 3.17 -1.03
CA TYR A 34 5.76 1.87 -1.59
C TYR A 34 5.32 0.89 -0.50
N LYS A 35 4.30 0.12 -0.81
CA LYS A 35 3.77 -0.93 0.07
C LYS A 35 4.02 -2.31 -0.52
N ARG A 36 4.56 -3.19 0.33
CA ARG A 36 4.86 -4.60 0.01
C ARG A 36 3.62 -5.30 -0.53
N GLY A 37 3.76 -5.99 -1.64
CA GLY A 37 2.74 -6.89 -2.17
C GLY A 37 2.91 -8.31 -1.63
N ARG A 38 1.80 -9.03 -1.44
CA ARG A 38 1.77 -10.43 -1.07
C ARG A 38 0.79 -11.19 -1.97
N ALA A 39 1.21 -12.33 -2.50
CA ALA A 39 0.32 -13.25 -3.19
C ALA A 39 -0.40 -14.15 -2.17
N VAL A 40 -1.71 -14.30 -2.33
CA VAL A 40 -2.57 -15.16 -1.51
C VAL A 40 -2.97 -16.37 -2.34
N PHE A 41 -2.80 -17.55 -1.76
CA PHE A 41 -3.06 -18.83 -2.41
C PHE A 41 -4.17 -19.56 -1.67
N GLU A 42 -4.92 -20.38 -2.39
CA GLU A 42 -5.85 -21.33 -1.80
C GLU A 42 -5.72 -22.69 -2.51
N ASP A 43 -6.07 -23.75 -1.80
CA ASP A 43 -6.16 -25.08 -2.35
C ASP A 43 -7.41 -25.25 -3.23
N LEU A 44 -7.33 -26.16 -4.19
CA LEU A 44 -8.45 -26.54 -5.03
C LEU A 44 -9.24 -27.68 -4.40
N LEU A 45 -10.44 -27.93 -4.93
CA LEU A 45 -11.33 -29.01 -4.46
C LEU A 45 -10.61 -30.36 -4.39
N TYR A 46 -10.91 -31.10 -3.33
CA TYR A 46 -10.40 -32.46 -3.17
C TYR A 46 -11.29 -33.46 -3.90
N GLN A 47 -10.68 -34.38 -4.63
CA GLN A 47 -11.37 -35.55 -5.14
C GLN A 47 -11.49 -36.60 -4.04
N ASN A 48 -12.70 -37.04 -3.77
CA ASN A 48 -12.97 -38.07 -2.78
C ASN A 48 -12.95 -39.46 -3.44
N LEU A 49 -11.82 -40.17 -3.35
CA LEU A 49 -11.66 -41.52 -3.87
C LEU A 49 -12.27 -42.58 -2.96
N ARG A 50 -12.26 -42.34 -1.64
CA ARG A 50 -12.91 -43.15 -0.64
C ARG A 50 -13.45 -42.28 0.48
N GLN A 51 -14.73 -42.42 0.76
CA GLN A 51 -15.42 -41.62 1.75
C GLN A 51 -14.95 -41.96 3.16
N VAL A 52 -14.83 -40.96 4.04
CA VAL A 52 -14.58 -41.13 5.46
C VAL A 52 -15.76 -41.89 6.08
N GLY A 53 -15.50 -42.88 6.95
CA GLY A 53 -16.55 -43.69 7.54
C GLY A 53 -17.14 -44.77 6.62
N ALA A 54 -16.53 -45.01 5.44
CA ALA A 54 -16.99 -46.12 4.59
C ALA A 54 -16.77 -47.47 5.30
N GLN A 55 -17.80 -48.31 5.27
CA GLN A 55 -17.74 -49.67 5.84
C GLN A 55 -16.72 -50.52 5.06
N THR A 56 -15.72 -51.02 5.77
CA THR A 56 -14.70 -51.94 5.22
C THR A 56 -15.07 -53.41 5.50
N SER A 57 -15.95 -53.66 6.47
CA SER A 57 -16.49 -54.97 6.83
C SER A 57 -17.84 -54.75 7.53
N GLN A 58 -18.54 -55.85 7.86
CA GLN A 58 -19.87 -55.82 8.52
C GLN A 58 -19.85 -55.05 9.87
N ASP A 59 -18.69 -55.02 10.56
CA ASP A 59 -18.52 -54.41 11.89
C ASP A 59 -17.37 -53.36 11.96
N THR A 60 -16.73 -52.99 10.82
CA THR A 60 -15.60 -52.08 10.84
C THR A 60 -15.76 -50.95 9.83
N GLU A 61 -15.58 -49.71 10.30
CA GLU A 61 -15.59 -48.51 9.49
C GLU A 61 -14.15 -47.98 9.29
N SER A 62 -13.88 -47.38 8.13
CA SER A 62 -12.60 -46.77 7.87
C SER A 62 -12.48 -45.44 8.63
N PRO A 63 -11.48 -45.31 9.55
CA PRO A 63 -11.31 -44.07 10.35
C PRO A 63 -10.91 -42.87 9.53
N SER A 64 -10.41 -43.10 8.30
CA SER A 64 -10.00 -41.99 7.38
C SER A 64 -10.41 -42.30 5.95
N GLY A 65 -10.80 -41.28 5.20
CA GLY A 65 -11.03 -41.35 3.76
C GLY A 65 -9.74 -41.23 2.95
N LEU A 66 -9.87 -41.48 1.65
CA LEU A 66 -8.81 -41.17 0.67
C LEU A 66 -9.26 -40.00 -0.16
N MET A 67 -8.69 -38.83 0.13
CA MET A 67 -8.96 -37.57 -0.59
C MET A 67 -7.69 -37.14 -1.31
N GLN A 68 -7.81 -36.80 -2.58
CA GLN A 68 -6.69 -36.31 -3.41
C GLN A 68 -6.92 -34.86 -3.74
N GLY A 69 -5.96 -33.97 -3.36
CA GLY A 69 -5.98 -32.56 -3.72
C GLY A 69 -5.73 -32.38 -5.21
N THR A 70 -6.35 -31.38 -5.83
CA THR A 70 -6.23 -31.09 -7.27
C THR A 70 -5.30 -29.96 -7.59
N GLY A 71 -4.64 -29.38 -6.57
CA GLY A 71 -3.64 -28.33 -6.76
C GLY A 71 -3.94 -27.04 -5.99
N VAL A 72 -3.37 -25.95 -6.44
CA VAL A 72 -3.41 -24.62 -5.84
C VAL A 72 -3.82 -23.57 -6.87
N ARG A 73 -4.48 -22.50 -6.41
CA ARG A 73 -4.71 -21.31 -7.25
C ARG A 73 -4.29 -20.02 -6.53
N VAL A 74 -3.93 -19.04 -7.32
CA VAL A 74 -3.74 -17.66 -6.84
C VAL A 74 -5.12 -17.02 -6.72
N VAL A 75 -5.45 -16.51 -5.54
CA VAL A 75 -6.74 -15.84 -5.27
C VAL A 75 -6.61 -14.35 -5.50
N ALA A 76 -5.56 -13.76 -4.95
CA ALA A 76 -5.35 -12.32 -4.98
C ALA A 76 -3.88 -11.97 -4.79
N THR A 77 -3.54 -10.74 -5.15
CA THR A 77 -2.33 -10.06 -4.70
C THR A 77 -2.76 -8.86 -3.88
N GLU A 78 -2.42 -8.84 -2.60
CA GLU A 78 -2.80 -7.75 -1.71
C GLU A 78 -1.60 -6.90 -1.33
N LYS A 79 -1.83 -5.61 -1.07
CA LYS A 79 -0.84 -4.70 -0.52
C LYS A 79 -0.93 -4.68 1.00
N LEU A 80 0.23 -4.74 1.67
CA LEU A 80 0.33 -4.63 3.11
C LEU A 80 0.61 -3.18 3.48
N PHE A 81 -0.37 -2.51 4.08
CA PHE A 81 -0.28 -1.10 4.47
C PHE A 81 0.31 -0.89 5.88
N THR A 82 1.22 -1.77 6.29
CA THR A 82 2.06 -1.50 7.47
C THR A 82 2.95 -0.31 7.21
N GLN A 83 3.23 0.48 8.25
CA GLN A 83 4.10 1.63 8.13
C GLN A 83 5.54 1.20 7.86
N GLY A 84 6.20 1.89 6.93
CA GLY A 84 7.64 1.79 6.67
C GLY A 84 8.46 2.63 7.64
N ASN A 85 9.77 2.58 7.52
CA ASN A 85 10.65 3.46 8.29
C ASN A 85 10.50 4.91 7.81
N LEU A 86 10.63 5.85 8.74
CA LEU A 86 10.66 7.27 8.42
C LEU A 86 12.13 7.69 8.23
N GLU A 87 12.43 8.25 7.07
CA GLU A 87 13.77 8.75 6.72
C GLU A 87 13.76 10.26 6.66
N THR A 88 14.75 10.90 7.29
CA THR A 88 14.90 12.36 7.29
C THR A 88 15.49 12.82 5.97
N THR A 89 14.83 13.77 5.31
CA THR A 89 15.28 14.35 4.02
C THR A 89 15.79 15.77 4.15
N GLU A 90 15.53 16.45 5.28
CA GLU A 90 15.83 17.85 5.52
C GLU A 90 15.15 18.83 4.53
N ASN A 91 14.27 18.35 3.66
CA ASN A 91 13.48 19.17 2.77
C ASN A 91 12.17 19.60 3.46
N ALA A 92 11.93 20.89 3.53
CA ALA A 92 10.76 21.46 4.20
C ALA A 92 9.41 21.08 3.56
N LEU A 93 9.42 20.65 2.30
CA LEU A 93 8.23 20.24 1.57
C LEU A 93 7.93 18.74 1.72
N ASP A 94 8.90 17.95 2.15
CA ASP A 94 8.68 16.53 2.36
C ASP A 94 7.91 16.29 3.64
N VAL A 95 6.90 15.44 3.57
CA VAL A 95 6.07 15.07 4.72
C VAL A 95 5.90 13.56 4.81
N ALA A 96 5.94 13.05 6.00
CA ALA A 96 5.59 11.66 6.29
C ALA A 96 4.34 11.60 7.17
N ILE A 97 3.53 10.56 6.99
CA ILE A 97 2.38 10.29 7.83
C ILE A 97 2.80 9.26 8.88
N GLU A 98 2.78 9.63 10.14
CA GLU A 98 2.97 8.71 11.26
C GLU A 98 1.63 8.14 11.70
N GLY A 99 1.39 6.88 11.35
CA GLY A 99 0.13 6.19 11.61
C GLY A 99 -0.69 5.91 10.35
N LYS A 100 -2.03 5.93 10.49
CA LYS A 100 -2.97 5.63 9.41
C LYS A 100 -3.33 6.88 8.62
N GLY A 101 -3.62 6.71 7.33
CA GLY A 101 -4.11 7.76 6.45
C GLY A 101 -3.33 7.81 5.14
N PHE A 102 -3.84 8.56 4.20
CA PHE A 102 -3.26 8.80 2.87
C PHE A 102 -3.41 10.28 2.53
N LEU A 103 -2.46 10.83 1.81
CA LEU A 103 -2.60 12.14 1.18
C LEU A 103 -3.54 12.01 -0.01
N GLN A 104 -4.35 13.04 -0.24
CA GLN A 104 -5.26 13.12 -1.36
C GLN A 104 -4.61 13.87 -2.51
N VAL A 105 -4.73 13.36 -3.71
CA VAL A 105 -4.11 13.91 -4.92
C VAL A 105 -5.17 14.01 -6.00
N LEU A 106 -5.30 15.17 -6.61
CA LEU A 106 -6.24 15.41 -7.70
C LEU A 106 -5.61 14.98 -9.02
N MET A 107 -6.25 14.05 -9.71
CA MET A 107 -5.82 13.61 -11.02
C MET A 107 -6.34 14.55 -12.13
N PRO A 108 -5.68 14.59 -13.30
CA PRO A 108 -6.10 15.44 -14.42
C PRO A 108 -7.50 15.13 -14.96
N ASP A 109 -8.02 13.94 -14.70
CA ASP A 109 -9.38 13.52 -15.04
C ASP A 109 -10.45 13.97 -14.03
N GLY A 110 -10.03 14.67 -12.97
CA GLY A 110 -10.90 15.14 -11.89
C GLY A 110 -11.18 14.10 -10.80
N THR A 111 -10.60 12.91 -10.87
CA THR A 111 -10.72 11.90 -9.82
C THR A 111 -9.71 12.15 -8.69
N ILE A 112 -10.10 11.82 -7.46
CA ILE A 112 -9.19 11.87 -6.31
C ILE A 112 -8.49 10.54 -6.20
N SER A 113 -7.17 10.57 -6.14
CA SER A 113 -6.30 9.43 -5.84
C SER A 113 -5.61 9.63 -4.49
N TYR A 114 -5.09 8.56 -3.95
CA TYR A 114 -4.54 8.51 -2.61
C TYR A 114 -3.10 8.05 -2.66
N THR A 115 -2.23 8.64 -1.85
CA THR A 115 -0.82 8.26 -1.81
C THR A 115 -0.26 8.26 -0.38
N ARG A 116 0.77 7.46 -0.17
CA ARG A 116 1.62 7.51 1.02
C ARG A 116 2.97 8.18 0.73
N ASP A 117 3.22 8.52 -0.52
CA ASP A 117 4.41 9.26 -0.91
C ASP A 117 4.21 10.73 -0.54
N GLY A 118 5.02 11.22 0.36
CA GLY A 118 4.98 12.60 0.83
C GLY A 118 6.09 13.47 0.23
N SER A 119 6.76 13.03 -0.81
CA SER A 119 7.72 13.85 -1.55
C SER A 119 6.96 14.90 -2.37
N MET A 120 6.87 16.11 -1.84
CA MET A 120 6.14 17.20 -2.46
C MET A 120 7.08 18.23 -3.09
N ALA A 121 6.58 18.91 -4.11
CA ALA A 121 7.25 20.01 -4.80
C ALA A 121 6.29 21.19 -4.98
N LEU A 122 6.82 22.35 -5.38
CA LEU A 122 6.01 23.48 -5.77
C LEU A 122 5.98 23.59 -7.29
N ASP A 123 4.81 23.86 -7.82
CA ASP A 123 4.62 24.21 -9.23
C ASP A 123 4.93 25.69 -9.46
N SER A 124 4.93 26.13 -10.74
CA SER A 124 5.12 27.53 -11.17
C SER A 124 4.15 28.51 -10.51
N ASP A 125 2.97 28.05 -10.18
CA ASP A 125 1.91 28.83 -9.52
C ASP A 125 1.99 28.79 -7.98
N GLY A 126 3.03 28.13 -7.43
CA GLY A 126 3.21 27.96 -5.99
C GLY A 126 2.30 26.90 -5.36
N GLN A 127 1.62 26.07 -6.15
CA GLN A 127 0.80 24.98 -5.60
C GLN A 127 1.67 23.81 -5.13
N LEU A 128 1.26 23.16 -4.05
CA LEU A 128 1.84 21.90 -3.61
C LEU A 128 1.40 20.78 -4.55
N VAL A 129 2.39 20.15 -5.19
CA VAL A 129 2.20 19.04 -6.12
C VAL A 129 3.05 17.85 -5.73
N THR A 130 2.66 16.67 -6.18
CA THR A 130 3.48 15.46 -6.08
C THR A 130 4.65 15.53 -7.07
N SER A 131 5.63 14.64 -6.95
CA SER A 131 6.76 14.52 -7.90
C SER A 131 6.32 14.29 -9.37
N ASN A 132 5.07 13.89 -9.59
CA ASN A 132 4.48 13.72 -10.92
C ASN A 132 3.73 14.97 -11.42
N GLY A 133 3.71 16.07 -10.65
CA GLY A 133 3.02 17.31 -10.99
C GLY A 133 1.51 17.30 -10.71
N TYR A 134 0.99 16.34 -9.93
CA TYR A 134 -0.42 16.32 -9.55
C TYR A 134 -0.65 17.14 -8.28
N PRO A 135 -1.63 18.07 -8.25
CA PRO A 135 -1.92 18.87 -7.07
C PRO A 135 -2.49 18.03 -5.93
N ILE A 136 -2.11 18.40 -4.71
CA ILE A 136 -2.62 17.80 -3.47
C ILE A 136 -3.97 18.42 -3.13
N GLU A 137 -4.89 17.63 -2.65
CA GLU A 137 -6.21 18.09 -2.20
C GLU A 137 -6.27 18.09 -0.66
N PRO A 138 -6.73 19.15 0.00
CA PRO A 138 -7.12 20.48 -0.54
C PRO A 138 -5.94 21.24 -1.13
N SER A 139 -6.20 21.97 -2.23
CA SER A 139 -5.14 22.71 -2.90
C SER A 139 -4.60 23.83 -2.01
N ILE A 140 -3.28 23.81 -1.81
CA ILE A 140 -2.56 24.79 -0.99
C ILE A 140 -1.59 25.54 -1.90
N THR A 141 -1.72 26.85 -1.94
CA THR A 141 -0.85 27.71 -2.74
C THR A 141 0.07 28.49 -1.82
N ILE A 142 1.37 28.31 -1.98
CA ILE A 142 2.39 29.00 -1.20
C ILE A 142 2.80 30.28 -1.95
N PRO A 143 2.79 31.44 -1.28
CA PRO A 143 3.25 32.68 -1.88
C PRO A 143 4.72 32.59 -2.31
N GLN A 144 5.07 33.20 -3.45
CA GLN A 144 6.44 33.15 -3.99
C GLN A 144 7.48 33.89 -3.12
N ASP A 145 7.06 34.77 -2.27
CA ASP A 145 7.88 35.52 -1.31
C ASP A 145 8.06 34.81 0.04
N ALA A 146 7.62 33.55 0.13
CA ALA A 146 7.79 32.74 1.34
C ALA A 146 9.26 32.48 1.67
N GLN A 147 9.70 32.86 2.88
CA GLN A 147 11.05 32.55 3.36
C GLN A 147 11.15 31.19 4.04
N THR A 148 10.13 30.86 4.82
CA THR A 148 10.11 29.61 5.58
C THR A 148 8.72 29.00 5.52
N ILE A 149 8.66 27.69 5.25
CA ILE A 149 7.45 26.91 5.23
C ILE A 149 7.49 25.96 6.42
N THR A 150 6.46 26.00 7.25
CA THR A 150 6.32 25.12 8.41
C THR A 150 5.02 24.34 8.28
N ILE A 151 5.11 23.02 8.38
CA ILE A 151 3.96 22.11 8.37
C ILE A 151 3.83 21.52 9.77
N GLY A 152 2.71 21.81 10.43
CA GLY A 152 2.41 21.31 11.77
C GLY A 152 2.05 19.83 11.76
N THR A 153 2.12 19.19 12.91
CA THR A 153 1.68 17.79 13.11
C THR A 153 0.19 17.58 12.88
N ASP A 154 -0.58 18.67 12.97
CA ASP A 154 -2.01 18.77 12.69
C ASP A 154 -2.33 19.06 11.21
N GLY A 155 -1.31 19.14 10.36
CA GLY A 155 -1.43 19.40 8.93
C GLY A 155 -1.59 20.88 8.57
N ILE A 156 -1.49 21.80 9.51
CA ILE A 156 -1.55 23.24 9.23
C ILE A 156 -0.26 23.66 8.54
N VAL A 157 -0.40 24.22 7.35
CA VAL A 157 0.71 24.79 6.58
C VAL A 157 0.77 26.28 6.85
N SER A 158 1.86 26.73 7.44
CA SER A 158 2.14 28.13 7.79
C SER A 158 3.38 28.60 7.04
N VAL A 159 3.34 29.85 6.61
CA VAL A 159 4.39 30.51 5.84
C VAL A 159 4.80 31.80 6.51
N LEU A 160 6.11 32.05 6.55
CA LEU A 160 6.66 33.30 7.01
C LEU A 160 7.09 34.13 5.79
N ALA A 161 6.43 35.30 5.63
CA ALA A 161 6.81 36.26 4.57
C ALA A 161 7.92 37.20 5.04
N PRO A 162 8.73 37.77 4.14
CA PRO A 162 9.77 38.71 4.50
C PRO A 162 9.16 39.98 5.11
N GLY A 163 9.58 40.28 6.33
CA GLY A 163 9.09 41.45 7.09
C GLY A 163 8.01 41.15 8.12
N ASP A 164 7.40 39.98 8.09
CA ASP A 164 6.46 39.55 9.10
C ASP A 164 7.18 38.76 10.23
N THR A 165 6.74 38.98 11.45
CA THR A 165 7.24 38.25 12.63
C THR A 165 6.34 37.09 13.04
N THR A 166 5.14 37.04 12.48
CA THR A 166 4.15 35.98 12.76
C THR A 166 3.88 35.14 11.51
N PRO A 167 3.96 33.81 11.59
CA PRO A 167 3.64 32.95 10.47
C PRO A 167 2.14 33.07 10.13
N SER A 168 1.82 33.19 8.85
CA SER A 168 0.46 33.19 8.33
C SER A 168 0.08 31.77 7.89
N GLN A 169 -1.13 31.31 8.27
CA GLN A 169 -1.67 30.06 7.81
C GLN A 169 -2.14 30.18 6.36
N VAL A 170 -1.66 29.28 5.51
CA VAL A 170 -2.00 29.25 4.08
C VAL A 170 -3.02 28.16 3.75
N GLY A 171 -2.97 27.04 4.49
CA GLY A 171 -3.89 25.93 4.27
C GLY A 171 -3.73 24.85 5.31
N THR A 172 -4.49 23.76 5.14
CA THR A 172 -4.41 22.59 6.01
C THR A 172 -4.42 21.34 5.14
N LEU A 173 -3.41 20.51 5.29
CA LEU A 173 -3.35 19.17 4.66
C LEU A 173 -4.38 18.26 5.35
N GLN A 174 -5.16 17.53 4.56
CA GLN A 174 -6.11 16.55 5.04
C GLN A 174 -5.64 15.15 4.69
N LEU A 175 -5.92 14.21 5.60
CA LEU A 175 -5.68 12.80 5.39
C LEU A 175 -7.01 12.08 5.13
N ALA A 176 -6.96 11.03 4.33
CA ALA A 176 -8.06 10.11 4.11
C ALA A 176 -7.70 8.74 4.69
N ASP A 177 -8.60 8.12 5.43
CA ASP A 177 -8.48 6.71 5.87
C ASP A 177 -9.59 5.87 5.25
N PHE A 178 -9.32 4.57 5.15
CA PHE A 178 -10.24 3.59 4.59
C PHE A 178 -10.49 2.47 5.58
N VAL A 179 -11.72 1.98 5.61
CA VAL A 179 -12.08 0.82 6.43
C VAL A 179 -11.27 -0.42 5.99
N ASN A 180 -11.05 -0.57 4.68
CA ASN A 180 -10.25 -1.65 4.12
C ASN A 180 -9.20 -1.11 3.13
N PRO A 181 -8.01 -0.74 3.59
CA PRO A 181 -6.94 -0.25 2.71
C PRO A 181 -6.48 -1.27 1.67
N ALA A 182 -6.56 -2.59 1.98
CA ALA A 182 -6.18 -3.64 1.04
C ALA A 182 -7.09 -3.70 -0.21
N GLY A 183 -8.31 -3.14 -0.11
CA GLY A 183 -9.25 -3.01 -1.22
C GLY A 183 -8.94 -1.87 -2.18
N LEU A 184 -7.96 -1.01 -1.88
CA LEU A 184 -7.57 0.08 -2.78
C LEU A 184 -6.94 -0.47 -4.07
N GLN A 185 -7.29 0.13 -5.20
CA GLN A 185 -6.74 -0.23 -6.49
C GLN A 185 -5.47 0.58 -6.78
N ALA A 186 -4.33 -0.10 -6.90
CA ALA A 186 -3.08 0.54 -7.30
C ALA A 186 -3.11 0.85 -8.81
N ILE A 187 -2.90 2.12 -9.18
CA ILE A 187 -2.85 2.58 -10.57
C ILE A 187 -1.43 2.91 -11.06
N GLY A 188 -0.44 2.66 -10.22
CA GLY A 188 0.95 3.04 -10.47
C GLY A 188 1.29 4.43 -9.93
N LYS A 189 2.56 4.86 -10.08
CA LYS A 189 3.08 6.16 -9.58
C LYS A 189 2.84 6.40 -8.07
N ASN A 190 2.83 5.32 -7.27
CA ASN A 190 2.48 5.33 -5.84
C ASN A 190 1.07 5.84 -5.51
N LEU A 191 0.17 5.81 -6.52
CA LEU A 191 -1.22 6.25 -6.39
C LEU A 191 -2.17 5.06 -6.28
N TYR A 192 -3.21 5.26 -5.47
CA TYR A 192 -4.28 4.33 -5.23
C TYR A 192 -5.63 4.98 -5.53
N LEU A 193 -6.55 4.25 -6.09
CA LEU A 193 -7.96 4.66 -6.26
C LEU A 193 -8.84 3.92 -5.27
N GLU A 194 -9.92 4.58 -4.88
CA GLU A 194 -10.97 3.92 -4.13
C GLU A 194 -11.67 2.85 -4.97
N SER A 195 -12.14 1.84 -4.32
CA SER A 195 -12.93 0.77 -4.92
C SER A 195 -14.14 0.43 -4.05
N GLY A 196 -15.09 -0.30 -4.60
CA GLY A 196 -16.23 -0.80 -3.81
C GLY A 196 -15.81 -1.64 -2.60
N SER A 197 -14.60 -2.22 -2.61
CA SER A 197 -14.06 -3.03 -1.51
C SER A 197 -13.30 -2.23 -0.46
N SER A 198 -12.80 -1.03 -0.79
CA SER A 198 -12.11 -0.16 0.16
C SER A 198 -13.08 0.57 1.10
N GLY A 199 -14.32 0.76 0.63
CA GLY A 199 -15.29 1.67 1.25
C GLY A 199 -14.99 3.13 0.91
N ASN A 200 -15.88 4.03 1.34
CA ASN A 200 -15.73 5.46 1.11
C ASN A 200 -14.60 6.04 1.96
N PRO A 201 -13.84 7.02 1.45
CA PRO A 201 -12.78 7.69 2.19
C PRO A 201 -13.36 8.46 3.39
N GLN A 202 -12.72 8.30 4.54
CA GLN A 202 -12.97 9.12 5.72
C GLN A 202 -11.90 10.20 5.79
N THR A 203 -12.25 11.40 5.36
CA THR A 203 -11.33 12.54 5.33
C THR A 203 -11.37 13.30 6.66
N GLY A 204 -10.22 13.77 7.09
CA GLY A 204 -10.12 14.54 8.33
C GLY A 204 -8.74 15.19 8.49
N ASN A 205 -8.65 16.02 9.53
CA ASN A 205 -7.37 16.63 9.88
C ASN A 205 -6.49 15.60 10.59
N PRO A 206 -5.17 15.63 10.36
CA PRO A 206 -4.20 14.76 11.01
C PRO A 206 -4.31 14.82 12.54
N GLY A 207 -4.05 13.69 13.20
CA GLY A 207 -4.14 13.57 14.66
C GLY A 207 -5.56 13.46 15.24
N LEU A 208 -6.60 13.54 14.42
CA LEU A 208 -8.00 13.42 14.86
C LEU A 208 -8.63 12.13 14.31
N ASN A 209 -9.66 11.63 14.98
CA ASN A 209 -10.48 10.49 14.54
C ASN A 209 -9.68 9.20 14.22
N GLY A 210 -8.51 9.00 14.82
CA GLY A 210 -7.66 7.85 14.58
C GLY A 210 -6.76 7.98 13.34
N LEU A 211 -6.78 9.12 12.66
CA LEU A 211 -5.83 9.49 11.62
C LEU A 211 -4.45 9.73 12.22
N GLY A 212 -3.41 9.38 11.45
CA GLY A 212 -2.03 9.64 11.82
C GLY A 212 -1.71 11.13 11.90
N SER A 213 -0.55 11.46 12.47
CA SER A 213 0.02 12.80 12.49
C SER A 213 0.95 13.01 11.29
N ILE A 214 1.20 14.26 10.93
CA ILE A 214 2.14 14.63 9.88
C ILE A 214 3.48 15.00 10.51
N MET A 215 4.57 14.54 9.90
CA MET A 215 5.94 14.90 10.23
C MET A 215 6.60 15.58 9.04
N GLN A 216 7.04 16.83 9.20
CA GLN A 216 7.76 17.60 8.20
C GLN A 216 9.23 17.21 8.13
N GLY A 217 9.83 17.21 6.92
CA GLY A 217 11.25 16.87 6.72
C GLY A 217 11.53 15.38 6.74
N TYR A 218 10.51 14.55 6.61
CA TYR A 218 10.60 13.09 6.57
C TYR A 218 9.84 12.55 5.37
N VAL A 219 10.29 11.39 4.88
CA VAL A 219 9.57 10.58 3.87
C VAL A 219 9.39 9.17 4.43
N GLU A 220 8.28 8.55 4.12
CA GLU A 220 8.08 7.15 4.45
C GLU A 220 8.82 6.27 3.43
N SER A 221 9.80 5.50 3.90
CA SER A 221 10.51 4.49 3.11
C SER A 221 9.61 3.27 2.86
N SER A 222 9.95 2.46 1.87
CA SER A 222 9.24 1.20 1.60
C SER A 222 9.21 0.30 2.84
N ASN A 223 8.10 -0.38 3.09
CA ASN A 223 8.00 -1.40 4.15
C ASN A 223 8.55 -2.78 3.74
N VAL A 224 9.35 -2.83 2.67
CA VAL A 224 9.99 -4.04 2.16
C VAL A 224 11.30 -4.29 2.90
N ASN A 225 11.47 -5.48 3.46
CA ASN A 225 12.74 -5.93 4.02
C ASN A 225 13.51 -6.74 2.95
N VAL A 226 14.63 -6.18 2.48
CA VAL A 226 15.46 -6.79 1.43
C VAL A 226 15.91 -8.21 1.78
N VAL A 227 16.35 -8.44 3.02
CA VAL A 227 16.86 -9.74 3.46
C VAL A 227 15.74 -10.80 3.45
N GLU A 228 14.57 -10.43 3.96
CA GLU A 228 13.40 -11.32 3.99
C GLU A 228 12.93 -11.69 2.57
N GLU A 229 12.89 -10.70 1.65
CA GLU A 229 12.50 -10.94 0.25
C GLU A 229 13.54 -11.80 -0.49
N LEU A 230 14.85 -11.59 -0.24
CA LEU A 230 15.89 -12.43 -0.84
C LEU A 230 15.83 -13.88 -0.34
N VAL A 231 15.60 -14.09 0.95
CA VAL A 231 15.41 -15.45 1.51
C VAL A 231 14.17 -16.10 0.89
N SER A 232 13.05 -15.38 0.83
CA SER A 232 11.82 -15.86 0.21
C SER A 232 12.00 -16.17 -1.27
N MET A 233 12.82 -15.41 -2.00
CA MET A 233 13.17 -15.67 -3.39
C MET A 233 13.95 -16.99 -3.54
N ILE A 234 14.97 -17.22 -2.70
CA ILE A 234 15.77 -18.45 -2.70
C ILE A 234 14.88 -19.67 -2.39
N GLU A 235 13.98 -19.56 -1.42
CA GLU A 235 13.02 -20.61 -1.08
C GLU A 235 12.08 -20.94 -2.25
N THR A 236 11.66 -19.92 -2.99
CA THR A 236 10.76 -20.08 -4.15
C THR A 236 11.45 -20.70 -5.35
N GLN A 237 12.78 -20.46 -5.51
CA GLN A 237 13.58 -21.03 -6.59
C GLN A 237 14.01 -22.49 -6.34
N ARG A 238 14.04 -22.94 -5.09
CA ARG A 238 14.46 -24.28 -4.68
C ARG A 238 13.33 -25.30 -4.75
#